data_c44d78494aed62abf9728d4d8a9cd8a9
#
_entry.id   c44d78494aed62abf9728d4d8a9cd8a9
#
_cell.length_a   1.000
_cell.length_b   1.000
_cell.length_c   1.000
_cell.angle_alpha   90.00
_cell.angle_beta   90.00
_cell.angle_gamma   90.00
#
_symmetry.space_group_name_H-M   'P 1'
#
loop_
_entity.id
_entity.type
_entity.pdbx_description
1 polymer ?
#
loop_
_entity_poly.entity_id
_entity_poly.type
_entity_poly.pdbx_seq_one_letter_code
_entity_poly.pdbx_strand_id
1 'polypeptide(L)'
;IGSKARYVSEAEALSHVAGYCVINDVSEREYQIERGGTWDKGKGCDTFGPVGPWLVTSDEVGDPQNLSMWLEVNGHRFQNGSTKTMIFGVAQLVSYVSRFMTLYPGDLISTGTPPGVGMGVKPNPVYLKAGDTIKLGIEKLGGQQQSVHAWDPAIIDG
;
A
#
# COMPACT_ATOMS: atom_id res chain seq x y z
N ILE A 1 -13.22 -1.67 -2.23
CA ILE A 1 -14.42 -2.52 -2.41
C ILE A 1 -15.61 -1.63 -2.75
N GLY A 2 -16.44 -2.05 -3.71
CA GLY A 2 -17.62 -1.30 -4.18
C GLY A 2 -18.96 -1.95 -3.83
N SER A 3 -18.95 -3.25 -3.61
CA SER A 3 -20.15 -3.99 -3.20
C SER A 3 -19.80 -5.06 -2.19
N LYS A 4 -20.79 -5.43 -1.36
CA LYS A 4 -20.58 -6.45 -0.31
C LYS A 4 -20.06 -7.76 -0.91
N ALA A 5 -18.95 -8.29 -0.36
CA ALA A 5 -18.33 -9.55 -0.78
C ALA A 5 -18.12 -10.47 0.42
N ARG A 6 -18.64 -11.68 0.34
CA ARG A 6 -18.50 -12.73 1.36
C ARG A 6 -18.49 -14.10 0.69
N TYR A 7 -17.39 -14.86 0.89
CA TYR A 7 -17.16 -16.15 0.25
C TYR A 7 -17.24 -16.10 -1.30
N VAL A 8 -16.78 -15.00 -1.90
CA VAL A 8 -16.81 -14.86 -3.36
C VAL A 8 -15.72 -15.69 -4.02
N SER A 9 -16.03 -16.24 -5.21
CA SER A 9 -15.04 -16.93 -6.02
C SER A 9 -14.04 -15.96 -6.68
N GLU A 10 -12.89 -16.46 -7.13
CA GLU A 10 -11.95 -15.61 -7.88
C GLU A 10 -12.57 -15.07 -9.18
N ALA A 11 -13.44 -15.84 -9.83
CA ALA A 11 -14.12 -15.41 -11.06
C ALA A 11 -15.06 -14.22 -10.83
N GLU A 12 -15.64 -14.11 -9.64
CA GLU A 12 -16.58 -13.05 -9.27
C GLU A 12 -15.90 -11.86 -8.59
N ALA A 13 -14.70 -12.07 -8.05
CA ALA A 13 -14.02 -11.14 -7.11
C ALA A 13 -13.89 -9.73 -7.66
N LEU A 14 -13.50 -9.55 -8.92
CA LEU A 14 -13.31 -8.23 -9.52
C LEU A 14 -14.62 -7.45 -9.71
N SER A 15 -15.78 -8.11 -9.78
CA SER A 15 -17.07 -7.42 -9.85
C SER A 15 -17.44 -6.70 -8.54
N HIS A 16 -16.75 -7.02 -7.44
CA HIS A 16 -16.89 -6.35 -6.15
C HIS A 16 -15.92 -5.17 -5.93
N VAL A 17 -15.01 -4.92 -6.88
CA VAL A 17 -14.00 -3.86 -6.79
C VAL A 17 -14.52 -2.60 -7.45
N ALA A 18 -14.67 -1.50 -6.68
CA ALA A 18 -15.03 -0.19 -7.22
C ALA A 18 -13.89 0.44 -8.01
N GLY A 19 -12.66 0.26 -7.55
CA GLY A 19 -11.51 0.90 -8.16
C GLY A 19 -10.23 0.67 -7.36
N TYR A 20 -9.21 1.44 -7.73
CA TYR A 20 -7.85 1.30 -7.23
C TYR A 20 -7.28 2.65 -6.83
N CYS A 21 -6.40 2.65 -5.85
CA CYS A 21 -5.69 3.84 -5.40
C CYS A 21 -4.25 3.49 -5.01
N VAL A 22 -3.41 4.50 -4.90
CA VAL A 22 -2.05 4.32 -4.37
C VAL A 22 -2.11 4.38 -2.85
N ILE A 23 -1.42 3.46 -2.18
CA ILE A 23 -1.14 3.51 -0.75
C ILE A 23 0.36 3.42 -0.53
N ASN A 24 0.88 4.25 0.38
CA ASN A 24 2.24 4.08 0.88
C ASN A 24 2.18 3.39 2.25
N ASP A 25 2.52 2.11 2.28
CA ASP A 25 2.54 1.27 3.49
C ASP A 25 3.78 1.58 4.33
N VAL A 26 3.84 2.82 4.85
CA VAL A 26 4.92 3.27 5.75
C VAL A 26 4.94 2.37 7.00
N SER A 27 6.12 2.02 7.46
CA SER A 27 6.27 1.02 8.52
C SER A 27 7.31 1.44 9.54
N GLU A 28 6.92 1.43 10.82
CA GLU A 28 7.82 1.53 11.96
C GLU A 28 8.29 0.11 12.31
N ARG A 29 9.53 -0.21 11.94
CA ARG A 29 10.03 -1.58 12.02
C ARG A 29 10.35 -2.04 13.44
N GLU A 30 10.77 -1.15 14.33
CA GLU A 30 10.96 -1.48 15.75
C GLU A 30 9.65 -1.92 16.37
N TYR A 31 8.57 -1.16 16.18
CA TYR A 31 7.25 -1.50 16.71
C TYR A 31 6.70 -2.79 16.10
N GLN A 32 6.93 -3.00 14.82
CA GLN A 32 6.46 -4.16 14.09
C GLN A 32 7.13 -5.46 14.55
N ILE A 33 8.46 -5.44 14.80
CA ILE A 33 9.28 -6.63 14.94
C ILE A 33 9.75 -6.82 16.39
N GLU A 34 10.19 -5.73 17.06
CA GLU A 34 10.87 -5.81 18.35
C GLU A 34 9.95 -5.62 19.55
N ARG A 35 8.75 -5.08 19.34
CA ARG A 35 7.75 -4.80 20.38
C ARG A 35 6.64 -5.83 20.45
N GLY A 36 6.99 -7.13 20.46
CA GLY A 36 6.05 -8.24 20.65
C GLY A 36 5.50 -8.84 19.36
N GLY A 37 6.04 -8.50 18.19
CA GLY A 37 5.82 -9.19 16.92
C GLY A 37 4.42 -9.07 16.31
N THR A 38 3.61 -8.10 16.70
CA THR A 38 2.34 -7.78 16.04
C THR A 38 2.55 -6.70 14.98
N TRP A 39 2.20 -7.01 13.75
CA TRP A 39 2.50 -6.15 12.59
C TRP A 39 1.74 -4.82 12.60
N ASP A 40 0.52 -4.83 13.09
CA ASP A 40 -0.38 -3.68 13.17
C ASP A 40 0.25 -2.48 13.91
N LYS A 41 0.97 -2.71 15.02
CA LYS A 41 1.67 -1.63 15.76
C LYS A 41 2.64 -0.83 14.90
N GLY A 42 3.30 -1.47 13.96
CA GLY A 42 4.23 -0.80 13.05
C GLY A 42 3.59 -0.22 11.80
N LYS A 43 2.30 -0.41 11.61
CA LYS A 43 1.53 0.06 10.46
C LYS A 43 0.53 1.15 10.79
N GLY A 44 0.01 1.11 12.01
CA GLY A 44 -1.06 1.99 12.48
C GLY A 44 -0.60 3.23 13.25
N CYS A 45 0.65 3.67 13.09
CA CYS A 45 1.09 4.96 13.63
C CYS A 45 0.34 6.10 12.93
N ASP A 46 0.11 7.19 13.67
CA ASP A 46 -0.55 8.38 13.12
C ASP A 46 0.16 8.84 11.83
N THR A 47 -0.61 9.29 10.86
CA THR A 47 -0.19 9.69 9.52
C THR A 47 0.39 8.58 8.63
N PHE A 48 0.49 7.34 9.11
CA PHE A 48 0.94 6.20 8.30
C PHE A 48 -0.17 5.71 7.37
N GLY A 49 0.23 5.02 6.30
CA GLY A 49 -0.70 4.51 5.29
C GLY A 49 -1.39 5.59 4.46
N PRO A 50 -0.72 6.68 4.01
CA PRO A 50 -1.37 7.69 3.17
C PRO A 50 -1.92 7.06 1.90
N VAL A 51 -3.19 7.35 1.60
CA VAL A 51 -3.96 6.83 0.47
C VAL A 51 -4.35 7.97 -0.46
N GLY A 52 -4.23 7.77 -1.76
CA GLY A 52 -4.60 8.76 -2.78
C GLY A 52 -3.59 8.80 -3.92
N PRO A 53 -3.62 9.87 -4.76
CA PRO A 53 -4.39 11.13 -4.61
C PRO A 53 -5.89 10.98 -4.83
N TRP A 54 -6.33 9.91 -5.50
CA TRP A 54 -7.75 9.64 -5.80
C TRP A 54 -8.00 8.13 -5.93
N LEU A 55 -9.25 7.76 -5.98
CA LEU A 55 -9.71 6.44 -6.42
C LEU A 55 -9.98 6.48 -7.92
N VAL A 56 -9.35 5.59 -8.67
CA VAL A 56 -9.60 5.39 -10.11
C VAL A 56 -10.51 4.18 -10.28
N THR A 57 -11.60 4.33 -11.00
CA THR A 57 -12.59 3.27 -11.19
C THR A 57 -12.02 2.09 -11.98
N SER A 58 -12.58 0.91 -11.77
CA SER A 58 -12.07 -0.33 -12.38
C SER A 58 -12.12 -0.30 -13.92
N ASP A 59 -13.08 0.38 -14.51
CA ASP A 59 -13.22 0.54 -15.96
C ASP A 59 -12.11 1.43 -16.56
N GLU A 60 -11.69 2.50 -15.86
CA GLU A 60 -10.57 3.33 -16.29
C GLU A 60 -9.22 2.62 -16.13
N VAL A 61 -9.05 1.85 -15.07
CA VAL A 61 -7.81 1.08 -14.84
C VAL A 61 -7.69 -0.04 -15.87
N GLY A 62 -8.77 -0.75 -16.17
CA GLY A 62 -8.78 -1.92 -17.02
C GLY A 62 -8.11 -3.12 -16.34
N ASP A 63 -6.90 -3.49 -16.75
CA ASP A 63 -6.18 -4.63 -16.14
C ASP A 63 -5.30 -4.18 -14.94
N PRO A 64 -5.71 -4.46 -13.69
CA PRO A 64 -4.93 -4.12 -12.51
C PRO A 64 -3.63 -4.92 -12.35
N GLN A 65 -3.46 -6.00 -13.11
CA GLN A 65 -2.27 -6.84 -13.08
C GLN A 65 -1.20 -6.41 -14.08
N ASN A 66 -1.32 -5.22 -14.68
CA ASN A 66 -0.38 -4.73 -15.67
C ASN A 66 -0.07 -3.23 -15.51
N LEU A 67 0.21 -2.79 -14.29
CA LEU A 67 0.55 -1.41 -13.98
C LEU A 67 2.00 -1.31 -13.54
N SER A 68 2.74 -0.34 -14.09
CA SER A 68 4.08 0.00 -13.58
C SER A 68 3.96 0.79 -12.27
N MET A 69 4.95 0.62 -11.38
CA MET A 69 4.96 1.31 -10.09
C MET A 69 6.37 1.64 -9.63
N TRP A 70 6.51 2.70 -8.87
CA TRP A 70 7.81 3.19 -8.45
C TRP A 70 7.75 3.94 -7.13
N LEU A 71 8.91 4.01 -6.44
CA LEU A 71 9.12 4.84 -5.25
C LEU A 71 10.54 5.40 -5.24
N GLU A 72 10.66 6.65 -4.83
CA GLU A 72 11.93 7.37 -4.63
C GLU A 72 11.98 7.96 -3.22
N VAL A 73 13.18 7.99 -2.67
CA VAL A 73 13.51 8.78 -1.47
C VAL A 73 14.65 9.72 -1.81
N ASN A 74 14.44 11.03 -1.61
CA ASN A 74 15.42 12.07 -1.93
C ASN A 74 15.94 12.01 -3.39
N GLY A 75 15.06 11.64 -4.33
CA GLY A 75 15.40 11.49 -5.75
C GLY A 75 16.09 10.17 -6.12
N HIS A 76 16.44 9.32 -5.13
CA HIS A 76 16.96 7.99 -5.42
C HIS A 76 15.84 6.97 -5.57
N ARG A 77 15.84 6.21 -6.68
CA ARG A 77 14.83 5.19 -6.99
C ARG A 77 15.09 3.92 -6.21
N PHE A 78 14.24 3.61 -5.22
CA PHE A 78 14.29 2.38 -4.43
C PHE A 78 13.40 1.27 -4.98
N GLN A 79 12.22 1.62 -5.46
CA GLN A 79 11.30 0.65 -6.04
C GLN A 79 11.04 0.99 -7.52
N ASN A 80 11.09 -0.04 -8.36
CA ASN A 80 10.76 0.03 -9.78
C ASN A 80 10.19 -1.34 -10.18
N GLY A 81 8.89 -1.46 -10.18
CA GLY A 81 8.22 -2.74 -10.31
C GLY A 81 6.95 -2.67 -11.16
N SER A 82 6.21 -3.75 -11.15
CA SER A 82 4.91 -3.85 -11.83
C SER A 82 4.00 -4.79 -11.08
N THR A 83 2.70 -4.52 -11.12
CA THR A 83 1.68 -5.43 -10.60
C THR A 83 1.67 -6.79 -11.30
N LYS A 84 2.29 -6.92 -12.46
CA LYS A 84 2.53 -8.20 -13.14
C LYS A 84 3.30 -9.21 -12.28
N THR A 85 4.13 -8.73 -11.37
CA THR A 85 4.99 -9.57 -10.54
C THR A 85 4.37 -9.90 -9.18
N MET A 86 3.11 -9.53 -8.94
CA MET A 86 2.38 -9.94 -7.75
C MET A 86 2.34 -11.46 -7.64
N ILE A 87 2.61 -11.99 -6.45
CA ILE A 87 2.54 -13.44 -6.17
C ILE A 87 1.07 -13.90 -6.26
N PHE A 88 0.16 -13.10 -5.71
CA PHE A 88 -1.27 -13.32 -5.77
C PHE A 88 -1.95 -12.12 -6.45
N GLY A 89 -2.75 -12.39 -7.47
CA GLY A 89 -3.49 -11.34 -8.20
C GLY A 89 -4.64 -10.76 -7.37
N VAL A 90 -5.16 -9.62 -7.81
CA VAL A 90 -6.25 -8.91 -7.13
C VAL A 90 -7.48 -9.79 -6.92
N ALA A 91 -7.90 -10.54 -7.95
CA ALA A 91 -9.05 -11.43 -7.84
C ALA A 91 -8.87 -12.48 -6.73
N GLN A 92 -7.68 -13.08 -6.66
CA GLN A 92 -7.34 -14.06 -5.64
C GLN A 92 -7.32 -13.44 -4.25
N LEU A 93 -6.75 -12.23 -4.09
CA LEU A 93 -6.72 -11.53 -2.81
C LEU A 93 -8.12 -11.21 -2.29
N VAL A 94 -8.99 -10.67 -3.13
CA VAL A 94 -10.39 -10.37 -2.76
C VAL A 94 -11.14 -11.63 -2.39
N SER A 95 -11.04 -12.68 -3.21
CA SER A 95 -11.64 -13.99 -2.93
C SER A 95 -11.16 -14.53 -1.59
N TYR A 96 -9.84 -14.54 -1.37
CA TYR A 96 -9.23 -15.07 -0.16
C TYR A 96 -9.66 -14.32 1.10
N VAL A 97 -9.57 -13.00 1.12
CA VAL A 97 -9.95 -12.17 2.28
C VAL A 97 -11.44 -12.32 2.58
N SER A 98 -12.29 -12.44 1.57
CA SER A 98 -13.74 -12.61 1.75
C SER A 98 -14.13 -13.91 2.47
N ARG A 99 -13.22 -14.88 2.60
CA ARG A 99 -13.44 -16.12 3.36
C ARG A 99 -13.38 -15.90 4.86
N PHE A 100 -12.60 -14.93 5.31
CA PHE A 100 -12.38 -14.66 6.74
C PHE A 100 -13.28 -13.57 7.27
N MET A 101 -13.57 -12.57 6.45
CA MET A 101 -14.40 -11.44 6.85
C MET A 101 -15.31 -11.01 5.70
N THR A 102 -16.43 -10.40 6.03
CA THR A 102 -17.27 -9.74 5.04
C THR A 102 -16.62 -8.42 4.66
N LEU A 103 -16.41 -8.21 3.36
CA LEU A 103 -15.95 -6.96 2.80
C LEU A 103 -17.15 -6.08 2.47
N TYR A 104 -17.07 -4.79 2.78
CA TYR A 104 -18.11 -3.81 2.56
C TYR A 104 -17.63 -2.69 1.62
N PRO A 105 -18.57 -1.96 0.97
CA PRO A 105 -18.22 -0.75 0.23
C PRO A 105 -17.41 0.22 1.09
N GLY A 106 -16.28 0.68 0.54
CA GLY A 106 -15.32 1.53 1.24
C GLY A 106 -14.14 0.80 1.88
N ASP A 107 -14.19 -0.52 2.03
CA ASP A 107 -13.04 -1.27 2.53
C ASP A 107 -11.88 -1.19 1.54
N LEU A 108 -10.65 -1.03 2.08
CA LEU A 108 -9.41 -1.02 1.34
C LEU A 108 -8.61 -2.29 1.64
N ILE A 109 -8.07 -2.89 0.58
CA ILE A 109 -7.14 -4.03 0.68
C ILE A 109 -5.78 -3.57 0.20
N SER A 110 -4.81 -3.46 1.11
CA SER A 110 -3.41 -3.25 0.74
C SER A 110 -2.85 -4.54 0.16
N THR A 111 -2.45 -4.51 -1.11
CA THR A 111 -2.08 -5.71 -1.88
C THR A 111 -0.61 -6.08 -1.81
N GLY A 112 0.18 -5.34 -1.02
CA GLY A 112 1.60 -5.57 -0.86
C GLY A 112 2.47 -4.62 -1.68
N THR A 113 3.78 -4.81 -1.61
CA THR A 113 4.79 -3.90 -2.16
C THR A 113 5.78 -4.65 -3.06
N PRO A 114 6.32 -4.00 -4.13
CA PRO A 114 7.39 -4.58 -4.93
C PRO A 114 8.73 -4.58 -4.15
N PRO A 115 9.76 -5.28 -4.65
CA PRO A 115 11.11 -5.22 -4.10
C PRO A 115 11.65 -3.78 -4.01
N GLY A 116 12.56 -3.54 -3.04
CA GLY A 116 13.22 -2.25 -2.83
C GLY A 116 12.83 -1.56 -1.52
N VAL A 117 12.15 -2.28 -0.59
CA VAL A 117 11.92 -1.77 0.77
C VAL A 117 13.24 -1.56 1.51
N GLY A 118 13.32 -0.49 2.28
CA GLY A 118 14.55 -0.08 2.97
C GLY A 118 15.16 -1.17 3.85
N MET A 119 14.34 -1.95 4.55
CA MET A 119 14.81 -3.10 5.35
C MET A 119 15.50 -4.19 4.50
N GLY A 120 15.16 -4.30 3.22
CA GLY A 120 15.75 -5.28 2.30
C GLY A 120 17.04 -4.84 1.62
N VAL A 121 17.46 -3.59 1.77
CA VAL A 121 18.68 -3.05 1.16
C VAL A 121 19.91 -3.73 1.74
N LYS A 122 20.82 -4.16 0.87
CA LYS A 122 22.09 -4.83 1.25
C LYS A 122 23.28 -3.92 0.93
N PRO A 123 24.39 -3.97 1.68
CA PRO A 123 24.63 -4.83 2.87
C PRO A 123 23.91 -4.33 4.13
N ASN A 124 23.54 -3.06 4.19
CA ASN A 124 22.92 -2.45 5.37
C ASN A 124 21.52 -1.91 5.02
N PRO A 125 20.50 -2.19 5.84
CA PRO A 125 19.18 -1.60 5.69
C PRO A 125 19.23 -0.06 5.69
N VAL A 126 18.33 0.56 4.93
CA VAL A 126 18.15 2.01 4.86
C VAL A 126 16.75 2.36 5.36
N TYR A 127 16.67 3.17 6.38
CA TYR A 127 15.39 3.61 6.96
C TYR A 127 15.17 5.10 6.73
N LEU A 128 13.91 5.49 6.66
CA LEU A 128 13.49 6.88 6.56
C LEU A 128 13.91 7.64 7.84
N LYS A 129 14.25 8.91 7.68
CA LYS A 129 14.59 9.81 8.78
C LYS A 129 14.00 11.20 8.54
N ALA A 130 13.90 11.99 9.58
CA ALA A 130 13.43 13.36 9.50
C ALA A 130 14.21 14.16 8.43
N GLY A 131 13.48 14.88 7.59
CA GLY A 131 13.99 15.62 6.43
C GLY A 131 13.94 14.88 5.12
N ASP A 132 13.68 13.57 5.11
CA ASP A 132 13.53 12.83 3.86
C ASP A 132 12.24 13.21 3.13
N THR A 133 12.30 13.17 1.80
CA THR A 133 11.15 13.32 0.91
C THR A 133 10.91 12.03 0.16
N ILE A 134 9.69 11.51 0.25
CA ILE A 134 9.25 10.31 -0.46
C ILE A 134 8.39 10.72 -1.64
N LYS A 135 8.64 10.14 -2.81
CA LYS A 135 7.76 10.24 -3.98
C LYS A 135 7.45 8.84 -4.47
N LEU A 136 6.20 8.57 -4.80
CA LEU A 136 5.79 7.28 -5.33
C LEU A 136 4.63 7.43 -6.29
N GLY A 137 4.45 6.44 -7.15
CA GLY A 137 3.35 6.45 -8.10
C GLY A 137 3.11 5.08 -8.71
N ILE A 138 1.89 4.91 -9.19
CA ILE A 138 1.45 3.75 -9.96
C ILE A 138 0.78 4.26 -11.23
N GLU A 139 1.12 3.64 -12.34
CA GLU A 139 0.55 3.93 -13.65
C GLU A 139 -0.98 4.00 -13.57
N LYS A 140 -1.59 5.01 -14.19
CA LYS A 140 -3.02 5.34 -14.16
C LYS A 140 -3.56 5.80 -12.79
N LEU A 141 -2.91 5.47 -11.67
CA LEU A 141 -3.42 5.77 -10.33
C LEU A 141 -2.87 7.10 -9.77
N GLY A 142 -1.94 7.76 -10.48
CA GLY A 142 -1.32 8.99 -10.03
C GLY A 142 -0.13 8.77 -9.10
N GLY A 143 0.27 9.82 -8.39
CA GLY A 143 1.42 9.80 -7.50
C GLY A 143 1.21 10.59 -6.23
N GLN A 144 2.02 10.29 -5.24
CA GLN A 144 2.04 10.94 -3.94
C GLN A 144 3.43 11.52 -3.65
N GLN A 145 3.47 12.52 -2.80
CA GLN A 145 4.70 13.02 -2.19
C GLN A 145 4.47 13.25 -0.70
N GLN A 146 5.37 12.73 0.13
CA GLN A 146 5.36 12.93 1.58
C GLN A 146 6.71 13.51 2.04
N SER A 147 6.68 14.28 3.12
CA SER A 147 7.86 14.70 3.87
C SER A 147 7.90 13.97 5.20
N VAL A 148 9.08 13.48 5.59
CA VAL A 148 9.27 12.79 6.85
C VAL A 148 9.67 13.81 7.90
N HIS A 149 8.94 13.86 9.00
CA HIS A 149 9.22 14.75 10.16
C HIS A 149 9.65 13.91 11.35
N ALA A 150 10.41 14.52 12.25
CA ALA A 150 10.61 13.95 13.57
C ALA A 150 9.26 13.90 14.30
N TRP A 151 9.08 12.90 15.16
CA TRP A 151 7.89 12.84 15.99
C TRP A 151 7.80 14.09 16.88
N ASP A 152 6.65 14.72 16.87
CA ASP A 152 6.33 15.87 17.69
C ASP A 152 4.84 15.79 18.06
N PRO A 153 4.48 15.74 19.35
CA PRO A 153 3.09 15.64 19.75
C PRO A 153 2.24 16.83 19.28
N ALA A 154 2.84 17.99 19.10
CA ALA A 154 2.12 19.17 18.62
C ALA A 154 1.69 19.10 17.15
N ILE A 155 2.29 18.22 16.35
CA ILE A 155 1.94 18.05 14.92
C ILE A 155 0.71 17.14 14.75
N ILE A 156 0.44 16.26 15.70
CA ILE A 156 -0.60 15.24 15.63
C ILE A 156 -1.96 15.81 16.05
N ASP A 157 -1.96 16.80 16.92
CA ASP A 157 -3.17 17.42 17.47
C ASP A 157 -3.68 18.63 16.63
N GLY A 158 -3.12 18.86 15.45
CA GLY A 158 -3.42 20.00 14.58
C GLY A 158 -4.49 19.73 13.53
#